data_d887991a02acfccdbc8a7bb27541cbb1
#
_entry.id   d887991a02acfccdbc8a7bb27541cbb1
#
_cell.length_a   1.000
_cell.length_b   1.000
_cell.length_c   1.000
_cell.angle_alpha   90.00
_cell.angle_beta   90.00
_cell.angle_gamma   90.00
#
_symmetry.space_group_name_H-M   'P 1'
#
loop_
_entity.id
_entity.type
_entity.pdbx_description
1 polymer ?
#
loop_
_entity_poly.entity_id
_entity_poly.type
_entity_poly.pdbx_seq_one_letter_code
_entity_poly.pdbx_strand_id
1 'polypeptide(L)'
;MVVLNRRRFISILIGGCFVGYKPLVAMEKLNLSDEEWKMRLSEEEYYILRQHGTERPGLSVLNNEKRKGTYHCAGCELPLFSSDMKYDSGTGWPSFFDYLPNALGFKTDFKLVFPRKEYHCAKCGGHHGHVFKDGPEPTGLRYCNNGIALNFIPD
;
A
#
# COMPACT_ATOMS: atom_id res chain seq x y z
N MET A 1 79.07 1.59 21.51
CA MET A 1 77.94 1.36 22.44
C MET A 1 76.70 1.94 21.77
N VAL A 2 75.90 1.08 21.11
CA VAL A 2 74.73 1.46 20.36
C VAL A 2 73.50 1.04 21.16
N VAL A 3 72.69 2.01 21.56
CA VAL A 3 71.43 1.79 22.32
C VAL A 3 70.31 1.57 21.33
N LEU A 4 69.78 0.35 21.24
CA LEU A 4 68.59 0.02 20.43
C LEU A 4 67.31 0.47 21.17
N ASN A 5 66.61 1.41 20.57
CA ASN A 5 65.29 1.89 21.03
C ASN A 5 64.18 1.03 20.45
N ARG A 6 63.55 0.17 21.27
CA ARG A 6 62.40 -0.66 20.88
C ARG A 6 61.13 0.18 20.89
N ARG A 7 60.67 0.63 19.73
CA ARG A 7 59.32 1.17 19.57
C ARG A 7 58.31 0.00 19.49
N ARG A 8 57.49 -0.12 20.50
CA ARG A 8 56.32 -1.01 20.50
C ARG A 8 55.23 -0.39 19.64
N PHE A 9 54.87 -1.04 18.51
CA PHE A 9 53.66 -0.75 17.75
C PHE A 9 52.47 -1.38 18.45
N ILE A 10 51.55 -0.58 18.96
CA ILE A 10 50.24 -1.05 19.44
C ILE A 10 49.31 -1.06 18.23
N SER A 11 49.00 -2.25 17.73
CA SER A 11 47.97 -2.44 16.70
C SER A 11 46.62 -2.36 17.38
N ILE A 12 45.89 -1.27 17.16
CA ILE A 12 44.48 -1.13 17.56
C ILE A 12 43.64 -1.85 16.50
N LEU A 13 43.09 -3.00 16.83
CA LEU A 13 42.08 -3.68 16.06
C LEU A 13 40.76 -2.94 16.23
N ILE A 14 40.40 -2.08 15.26
CA ILE A 14 39.08 -1.47 15.17
C ILE A 14 38.13 -2.56 14.64
N GLY A 15 37.41 -3.21 15.56
CA GLY A 15 36.30 -4.11 15.21
C GLY A 15 35.19 -3.34 14.54
N GLY A 16 35.15 -3.30 13.21
CA GLY A 16 34.07 -2.77 12.44
C GLY A 16 32.83 -3.65 12.60
N CYS A 17 31.80 -3.19 13.32
CA CYS A 17 30.46 -3.77 13.26
C CYS A 17 29.92 -3.59 11.84
N PHE A 18 30.00 -4.61 11.00
CA PHE A 18 29.28 -4.65 9.74
C PHE A 18 27.79 -4.80 10.04
N VAL A 19 27.08 -3.67 10.13
CA VAL A 19 25.62 -3.67 10.04
C VAL A 19 25.28 -4.07 8.61
N GLY A 20 24.86 -5.33 8.45
CA GLY A 20 24.48 -5.87 7.16
C GLY A 20 23.29 -5.09 6.61
N TYR A 21 23.52 -4.18 5.67
CA TYR A 21 22.49 -3.55 4.87
C TYR A 21 21.84 -4.66 4.03
N LYS A 22 20.63 -5.09 4.43
CA LYS A 22 19.77 -5.87 3.53
C LYS A 22 19.35 -4.93 2.40
N PRO A 23 19.69 -5.21 1.13
CA PRO A 23 19.21 -4.38 0.04
C PRO A 23 17.69 -4.38 0.07
N LEU A 24 17.09 -3.19 0.00
CA LEU A 24 15.65 -3.02 -0.18
C LEU A 24 15.31 -3.64 -1.55
N VAL A 25 14.75 -4.85 -1.53
CA VAL A 25 14.32 -5.51 -2.78
C VAL A 25 13.18 -4.65 -3.33
N ALA A 26 13.42 -4.00 -4.46
CA ALA A 26 12.40 -3.23 -5.15
C ALA A 26 11.23 -4.16 -5.50
N MET A 27 10.00 -3.73 -5.19
CA MET A 27 8.81 -4.50 -5.52
C MET A 27 8.70 -4.67 -7.03
N GLU A 28 8.67 -5.92 -7.48
CA GLU A 28 8.45 -6.25 -8.89
C GLU A 28 7.05 -5.83 -9.31
N LYS A 29 6.95 -5.03 -10.39
CA LYS A 29 5.68 -4.58 -10.94
C LYS A 29 5.01 -5.71 -11.72
N LEU A 30 3.73 -5.89 -11.50
CA LEU A 30 2.90 -6.82 -12.26
C LEU A 30 2.29 -6.10 -13.46
N ASN A 31 2.80 -6.41 -14.65
CA ASN A 31 2.32 -5.86 -15.90
C ASN A 31 1.70 -7.00 -16.72
N LEU A 32 0.37 -7.02 -16.80
CA LEU A 32 -0.41 -7.95 -17.62
C LEU A 32 -1.09 -7.20 -18.75
N SER A 33 -1.37 -7.89 -19.86
CA SER A 33 -2.20 -7.38 -20.95
C SER A 33 -3.66 -7.21 -20.48
N ASP A 34 -4.44 -6.50 -21.27
CA ASP A 34 -5.86 -6.28 -20.99
C ASP A 34 -6.65 -7.60 -20.99
N GLU A 35 -6.32 -8.50 -21.92
CA GLU A 35 -6.91 -9.83 -22.02
C GLU A 35 -6.59 -10.69 -20.79
N GLU A 36 -5.34 -10.66 -20.31
CA GLU A 36 -4.94 -11.39 -19.09
C GLU A 36 -5.66 -10.85 -17.86
N TRP A 37 -5.85 -9.53 -17.76
CA TRP A 37 -6.65 -8.93 -16.68
C TRP A 37 -8.11 -9.37 -16.72
N LYS A 38 -8.74 -9.41 -17.90
CA LYS A 38 -10.13 -9.87 -18.07
C LYS A 38 -10.31 -11.36 -17.74
N MET A 39 -9.29 -12.19 -17.97
CA MET A 39 -9.32 -13.60 -17.56
C MET A 39 -9.12 -13.79 -16.05
N ARG A 40 -8.41 -12.86 -15.40
CA ARG A 40 -8.05 -12.96 -13.99
C ARG A 40 -9.09 -12.36 -13.02
N LEU A 41 -9.78 -11.33 -13.44
CA LEU A 41 -10.68 -10.52 -12.63
C LEU A 41 -12.15 -10.83 -12.99
N SER A 42 -13.06 -10.71 -12.03
CA SER A 42 -14.48 -10.61 -12.34
C SER A 42 -14.77 -9.34 -13.14
N GLU A 43 -15.93 -9.25 -13.75
CA GLU A 43 -16.33 -8.07 -14.53
C GLU A 43 -16.34 -6.79 -13.65
N GLU A 44 -16.85 -6.91 -12.42
CA GLU A 44 -16.88 -5.81 -11.48
C GLU A 44 -15.48 -5.40 -10.99
N GLU A 45 -14.62 -6.36 -10.65
CA GLU A 45 -13.23 -6.09 -10.28
C GLU A 45 -12.47 -5.42 -11.42
N TYR A 46 -12.64 -5.91 -12.65
CA TYR A 46 -12.03 -5.33 -13.84
C TYR A 46 -12.51 -3.90 -14.06
N TYR A 47 -13.81 -3.64 -13.94
CA TYR A 47 -14.38 -2.29 -14.05
C TYR A 47 -13.76 -1.33 -13.03
N ILE A 48 -13.61 -1.74 -11.78
CA ILE A 48 -13.00 -0.89 -10.74
C ILE A 48 -11.49 -0.74 -10.96
N LEU A 49 -10.77 -1.86 -10.98
CA LEU A 49 -9.29 -1.87 -10.94
C LEU A 49 -8.65 -1.37 -12.24
N ARG A 50 -9.29 -1.60 -13.41
CA ARG A 50 -8.68 -1.34 -14.72
C ARG A 50 -9.34 -0.19 -15.50
N GLN A 51 -10.66 0.01 -15.31
CA GLN A 51 -11.41 1.08 -15.98
C GLN A 51 -11.67 2.29 -15.08
N HIS A 52 -11.12 2.32 -13.87
CA HIS A 52 -11.29 3.39 -12.88
C HIS A 52 -12.78 3.63 -12.55
N GLY A 53 -13.52 2.54 -12.37
CA GLY A 53 -14.90 2.58 -11.95
C GLY A 53 -15.07 2.96 -10.48
N THR A 54 -16.31 3.08 -10.07
CA THR A 54 -16.67 3.31 -8.66
C THR A 54 -17.87 2.43 -8.33
N GLU A 55 -17.80 1.63 -7.26
CA GLU A 55 -18.94 0.88 -6.75
C GLU A 55 -20.00 1.81 -6.14
N ARG A 56 -21.24 1.36 -6.04
CA ARG A 56 -22.28 2.14 -5.36
C ARG A 56 -22.06 2.20 -3.85
N PRO A 57 -22.32 3.34 -3.21
CA PRO A 57 -22.17 3.45 -1.76
C PRO A 57 -23.06 2.45 -1.02
N GLY A 58 -22.58 1.91 0.08
CA GLY A 58 -23.31 1.00 0.97
C GLY A 58 -23.36 -0.46 0.52
N LEU A 59 -22.90 -0.82 -0.67
CA LEU A 59 -22.99 -2.19 -1.16
C LEU A 59 -21.87 -3.11 -0.69
N SER A 60 -20.69 -2.56 -0.38
CA SER A 60 -19.56 -3.38 0.05
C SER A 60 -19.84 -4.07 1.38
N VAL A 61 -19.70 -5.40 1.39
CA VAL A 61 -19.74 -6.20 2.64
C VAL A 61 -18.61 -5.81 3.59
N LEU A 62 -17.51 -5.27 3.07
CA LEU A 62 -16.36 -4.84 3.85
C LEU A 62 -16.62 -3.57 4.68
N ASN A 63 -17.73 -2.84 4.43
CA ASN A 63 -18.12 -1.73 5.31
C ASN A 63 -18.28 -2.20 6.77
N ASN A 64 -18.90 -3.37 6.94
CA ASN A 64 -19.20 -3.94 8.26
C ASN A 64 -18.15 -4.93 8.77
N GLU A 65 -17.05 -5.15 8.06
CA GLU A 65 -15.97 -6.03 8.51
C GLU A 65 -15.25 -5.42 9.73
N LYS A 66 -15.26 -6.16 10.86
CA LYS A 66 -14.70 -5.72 12.17
C LYS A 66 -13.59 -6.66 12.68
N ARG A 67 -13.37 -7.79 12.01
CA ARG A 67 -12.34 -8.75 12.44
C ARG A 67 -10.95 -8.16 12.24
N LYS A 68 -9.98 -8.66 13.01
CA LYS A 68 -8.57 -8.41 12.78
C LYS A 68 -8.13 -9.11 11.50
N GLY A 69 -7.22 -8.45 10.77
CA GLY A 69 -6.71 -8.97 9.51
C GLY A 69 -6.19 -7.88 8.59
N THR A 70 -5.94 -8.29 7.35
CA THR A 70 -5.30 -7.45 6.34
C THR A 70 -6.17 -7.39 5.07
N TYR A 71 -6.26 -6.19 4.49
CA TYR A 71 -6.93 -5.94 3.22
C TYR A 71 -5.92 -5.97 2.09
N HIS A 72 -6.13 -6.85 1.13
CA HIS A 72 -5.26 -7.10 -0.01
C HIS A 72 -5.88 -6.58 -1.30
N CYS A 73 -5.03 -6.21 -2.28
CA CYS A 73 -5.49 -5.86 -3.62
C CYS A 73 -6.13 -7.09 -4.29
N ALA A 74 -7.37 -7.00 -4.73
CA ALA A 74 -8.06 -8.10 -5.42
C ALA A 74 -7.35 -8.51 -6.73
N GLY A 75 -6.64 -7.58 -7.38
CA GLY A 75 -5.93 -7.86 -8.62
C GLY A 75 -4.61 -8.63 -8.45
N CYS A 76 -3.86 -8.45 -7.35
CA CYS A 76 -2.50 -9.00 -7.25
C CYS A 76 -2.09 -9.45 -5.84
N GLU A 77 -3.02 -9.44 -4.90
CA GLU A 77 -2.86 -9.90 -3.51
C GLU A 77 -1.80 -9.13 -2.69
N LEU A 78 -1.34 -7.96 -3.17
CA LEU A 78 -0.49 -7.11 -2.36
C LEU A 78 -1.26 -6.63 -1.12
N PRO A 79 -0.73 -6.78 0.10
CA PRO A 79 -1.33 -6.21 1.30
C PRO A 79 -1.30 -4.68 1.23
N LEU A 80 -2.46 -4.04 1.45
CA LEU A 80 -2.63 -2.59 1.29
C LEU A 80 -2.93 -1.89 2.61
N PHE A 81 -3.81 -2.49 3.44
CA PHE A 81 -4.27 -1.89 4.68
C PHE A 81 -4.38 -2.93 5.80
N SER A 82 -4.08 -2.52 7.03
CA SER A 82 -4.42 -3.29 8.23
C SER A 82 -5.84 -2.95 8.70
N SER A 83 -6.53 -3.91 9.31
CA SER A 83 -7.80 -3.66 9.98
C SER A 83 -7.73 -2.57 11.07
N ASP A 84 -6.56 -2.34 11.65
CA ASP A 84 -6.34 -1.30 12.66
C ASP A 84 -6.43 0.12 12.10
N MET A 85 -6.27 0.26 10.77
CA MET A 85 -6.37 1.53 10.06
C MET A 85 -7.81 1.83 9.61
N LYS A 86 -8.72 0.84 9.71
CA LYS A 86 -10.08 0.95 9.21
C LYS A 86 -10.98 1.68 10.20
N TYR A 87 -11.85 2.54 9.67
CA TYR A 87 -12.90 3.22 10.45
C TYR A 87 -14.16 3.41 9.61
N ASP A 88 -15.28 3.68 10.27
CA ASP A 88 -16.53 4.03 9.59
C ASP A 88 -16.56 5.53 9.32
N SER A 89 -16.47 5.90 8.05
CA SER A 89 -16.52 7.29 7.61
C SER A 89 -17.95 7.81 7.35
N GLY A 90 -18.95 6.95 7.42
CA GLY A 90 -20.34 7.29 7.08
C GLY A 90 -20.58 7.52 5.58
N THR A 91 -19.56 7.36 4.71
CA THR A 91 -19.68 7.64 3.27
C THR A 91 -20.24 6.49 2.45
N GLY A 92 -20.32 5.28 3.03
CA GLY A 92 -20.78 4.07 2.37
C GLY A 92 -19.70 3.27 1.65
N TRP A 93 -18.45 3.63 1.79
CA TRP A 93 -17.30 2.88 1.30
C TRP A 93 -16.31 2.52 2.42
N PRO A 94 -15.62 1.37 2.33
CA PRO A 94 -14.54 1.04 3.26
C PRO A 94 -13.50 2.17 3.31
N SER A 95 -13.21 2.68 4.50
CA SER A 95 -12.33 3.83 4.68
C SER A 95 -11.21 3.51 5.67
N PHE A 96 -10.01 4.00 5.36
CA PHE A 96 -8.80 3.81 6.15
C PHE A 96 -8.13 5.17 6.40
N PHE A 97 -7.52 5.36 7.57
CA PHE A 97 -6.79 6.60 7.85
C PHE A 97 -5.31 6.54 7.44
N ASP A 98 -4.77 5.34 7.15
CA ASP A 98 -3.39 5.13 6.72
C ASP A 98 -3.32 3.88 5.83
N TYR A 99 -2.12 3.51 5.36
CA TYR A 99 -1.86 2.35 4.50
C TYR A 99 -0.52 1.70 4.84
N LEU A 100 -0.32 0.44 4.42
CA LEU A 100 0.92 -0.30 4.66
C LEU A 100 2.10 0.26 3.84
N PRO A 101 3.34 0.20 4.35
CA PRO A 101 4.52 0.73 3.66
C PRO A 101 4.66 0.18 2.24
N ASN A 102 4.93 1.07 1.27
CA ASN A 102 5.11 0.76 -0.15
C ASN A 102 3.89 0.12 -0.85
N ALA A 103 2.72 0.15 -0.23
CA ALA A 103 1.52 -0.49 -0.76
C ALA A 103 0.82 0.30 -1.86
N LEU A 104 0.89 1.63 -1.83
CA LEU A 104 0.14 2.52 -2.71
C LEU A 104 1.04 3.40 -3.58
N GLY A 105 0.58 3.65 -4.81
CA GLY A 105 1.01 4.74 -5.67
C GLY A 105 -0.09 5.79 -5.80
N PHE A 106 0.29 7.01 -6.19
CA PHE A 106 -0.63 8.16 -6.27
C PHE A 106 -0.52 8.86 -7.61
N LYS A 107 -1.66 9.38 -8.09
CA LYS A 107 -1.72 10.28 -9.24
C LYS A 107 -2.86 11.28 -9.08
N THR A 108 -2.87 12.34 -9.90
CA THR A 108 -3.96 13.30 -9.93
C THR A 108 -5.03 12.82 -10.92
N ASP A 109 -6.27 12.76 -10.45
CA ASP A 109 -7.46 12.45 -11.26
C ASP A 109 -8.16 13.75 -11.66
N PHE A 110 -8.33 13.96 -12.97
CA PHE A 110 -8.98 15.14 -13.58
C PHE A 110 -10.35 14.83 -14.17
N LYS A 111 -10.96 13.67 -13.87
CA LYS A 111 -12.28 13.28 -14.43
C LYS A 111 -13.41 14.22 -14.01
N LEU A 112 -13.29 14.87 -12.85
CA LEU A 112 -14.26 15.85 -12.36
C LEU A 112 -13.72 17.28 -12.48
N VAL A 113 -14.61 18.27 -12.29
CA VAL A 113 -14.28 19.70 -12.33
C VAL A 113 -13.13 20.05 -11.36
N PHE A 114 -13.10 19.41 -10.19
CA PHE A 114 -12.03 19.60 -9.22
C PHE A 114 -11.08 18.38 -9.23
N PRO A 115 -9.75 18.60 -9.35
CA PRO A 115 -8.77 17.54 -9.28
C PRO A 115 -8.83 16.80 -7.94
N ARG A 116 -8.78 15.47 -8.01
CA ARG A 116 -8.74 14.61 -6.83
C ARG A 116 -7.43 13.82 -6.79
N LYS A 117 -6.96 13.49 -5.60
CA LYS A 117 -5.81 12.59 -5.44
C LYS A 117 -6.30 11.14 -5.49
N GLU A 118 -6.07 10.48 -6.61
CA GLU A 118 -6.31 9.04 -6.78
C GLU A 118 -5.16 8.24 -6.17
N TYR A 119 -5.48 7.07 -5.62
CA TYR A 119 -4.47 6.08 -5.27
C TYR A 119 -4.76 4.72 -5.93
N HIS A 120 -3.69 3.98 -6.15
CA HIS A 120 -3.70 2.69 -6.82
C HIS A 120 -2.71 1.73 -6.15
N CYS A 121 -2.88 0.44 -6.37
CA CYS A 121 -1.95 -0.58 -5.91
C CYS A 121 -0.54 -0.33 -6.46
N ALA A 122 0.47 -0.28 -5.59
CA ALA A 122 1.85 -0.04 -6.01
C ALA A 122 2.41 -1.16 -6.90
N LYS A 123 1.92 -2.42 -6.79
CA LYS A 123 2.40 -3.57 -7.54
C LYS A 123 1.77 -3.67 -8.93
N CYS A 124 0.45 -3.61 -9.05
CA CYS A 124 -0.26 -3.87 -10.31
C CYS A 124 -0.86 -2.61 -10.96
N GLY A 125 -0.81 -1.47 -10.29
CA GLY A 125 -1.39 -0.22 -10.78
C GLY A 125 -2.93 -0.17 -10.78
N GLY A 126 -3.60 -1.18 -10.19
CA GLY A 126 -5.06 -1.23 -10.11
C GLY A 126 -5.63 -0.06 -9.31
N HIS A 127 -6.66 0.59 -9.84
CA HIS A 127 -7.37 1.69 -9.17
C HIS A 127 -8.09 1.20 -7.92
N HIS A 128 -7.92 1.89 -6.80
CA HIS A 128 -8.62 1.57 -5.55
C HIS A 128 -9.60 2.65 -5.11
N GLY A 129 -9.26 3.91 -5.27
CA GLY A 129 -10.09 5.01 -4.83
C GLY A 129 -9.35 6.34 -4.75
N HIS A 130 -9.81 7.22 -3.85
CA HIS A 130 -9.28 8.57 -3.70
C HIS A 130 -8.96 8.90 -2.24
N VAL A 131 -8.03 9.85 -2.06
CA VAL A 131 -7.63 10.37 -0.75
C VAL A 131 -8.29 11.71 -0.50
N PHE A 132 -8.88 11.86 0.68
CA PHE A 132 -9.52 13.08 1.16
C PHE A 132 -8.84 13.56 2.45
N LYS A 133 -9.02 14.84 2.79
CA LYS A 133 -8.44 15.48 4.00
C LYS A 133 -9.50 15.65 5.10
N ASP A 134 -10.35 14.67 5.25
CA ASP A 134 -11.47 14.63 6.18
C ASP A 134 -11.46 13.35 7.04
N GLY A 135 -10.28 12.74 7.18
CA GLY A 135 -10.06 11.56 8.02
C GLY A 135 -9.77 11.89 9.47
N PRO A 136 -9.73 10.87 10.33
CA PRO A 136 -9.37 11.01 11.75
C PRO A 136 -7.86 11.17 11.97
N GLU A 137 -7.50 11.55 13.17
CA GLU A 137 -6.12 11.39 13.66
C GLU A 137 -5.66 9.91 13.55
N PRO A 138 -4.36 9.64 13.37
CA PRO A 138 -3.22 10.60 13.42
C PRO A 138 -2.91 11.29 12.09
N THR A 139 -3.51 10.90 10.96
CA THR A 139 -3.11 11.41 9.64
C THR A 139 -4.00 12.55 9.13
N GLY A 140 -5.24 12.65 9.60
CA GLY A 140 -6.25 13.55 9.03
C GLY A 140 -6.68 13.15 7.61
N LEU A 141 -6.25 11.98 7.12
CA LEU A 141 -6.53 11.51 5.77
C LEU A 141 -7.58 10.41 5.78
N ARG A 142 -8.38 10.37 4.72
CA ARG A 142 -9.30 9.27 4.43
C ARG A 142 -8.99 8.66 3.08
N TYR A 143 -8.56 7.41 3.10
CA TYR A 143 -8.43 6.56 1.94
C TYR A 143 -9.78 5.88 1.70
N CYS A 144 -10.60 6.48 0.82
CA CYS A 144 -11.91 5.95 0.44
C CYS A 144 -11.70 4.88 -0.62
N ASN A 145 -12.04 3.63 -0.29
CA ASN A 145 -11.71 2.47 -1.12
C ASN A 145 -12.96 1.81 -1.70
N ASN A 146 -12.90 1.41 -2.97
CA ASN A 146 -13.89 0.50 -3.53
C ASN A 146 -13.70 -0.89 -2.89
N GLY A 147 -14.73 -1.41 -2.21
CA GLY A 147 -14.61 -2.68 -1.50
C GLY A 147 -14.42 -3.87 -2.44
N ILE A 148 -14.99 -3.82 -3.64
CA ILE A 148 -14.77 -4.82 -4.71
C ILE A 148 -13.29 -4.94 -5.11
N ALA A 149 -12.50 -3.87 -4.95
CA ALA A 149 -11.05 -3.88 -5.22
C ALA A 149 -10.22 -4.55 -4.11
N LEU A 150 -10.84 -4.99 -3.02
CA LEU A 150 -10.17 -5.55 -1.84
C LEU A 150 -10.62 -6.97 -1.54
N ASN A 151 -9.66 -7.82 -1.17
CA ASN A 151 -9.86 -9.08 -0.47
C ASN A 151 -9.45 -8.92 1.00
N PHE A 152 -10.33 -9.30 1.94
CA PHE A 152 -10.01 -9.31 3.36
C PHE A 152 -9.54 -10.70 3.78
N ILE A 153 -8.37 -10.77 4.44
CA ILE A 153 -7.79 -11.99 5.01
C ILE A 153 -7.74 -11.80 6.53
N PRO A 154 -8.54 -12.55 7.30
CA PRO A 154 -8.48 -12.51 8.75
C PRO A 154 -7.19 -13.14 9.27
N ASP A 155 -6.72 -12.67 10.44
CA ASP A 155 -5.58 -13.21 11.17
C ASP A 155 -5.84 -14.63 11.70
#